data_41eae18cb0587e62286b80e867434dc9
#
_entry.id   41eae18cb0587e62286b80e867434dc9
#
_cell.length_a   1.000
_cell.length_b   1.000
_cell.length_c   1.000
_cell.angle_alpha   90.00
_cell.angle_beta   90.00
_cell.angle_gamma   90.00
#
_symmetry.space_group_name_H-M   'P 1'
#
loop_
_entity.id
_entity.type
_entity.pdbx_description
1 polymer ?
#
loop_
_entity_poly.entity_id
_entity_poly.type
_entity_poly.pdbx_seq_one_letter_code
_entity_poly.pdbx_strand_id
1 'polypeptide(L)'
;MNEDRPSFFLLSLSGGGLLSQPQQAEQILSCNAQTAAYGLSLTPAQALALAKAREETLVKTGRVELDGGILSSLIRAFCDSPYLTQDNYADTLEELVTLFYAFKNETEDRLGDAALIADMKEAFDGPCGGSLELLAGRGLETLQARLGPSGLGWDWEEARTDD
;
A
#
# COMPACT_ATOMS: atom_id res chain seq x y z
N MET A 1 2.87 -12.19 31.12
CA MET A 1 2.47 -12.25 30.77
C MET A 1 1.32 -12.31 30.55
N ASN A 2 0.73 -12.51 30.58
CA ASN A 2 -0.44 -12.60 30.38
C ASN A 2 -1.12 -11.39 30.24
N GLU A 3 -0.79 -10.41 30.76
CA GLU A 3 -1.36 -9.20 30.57
C GLU A 3 -1.16 -8.71 29.21
N ASP A 4 -0.25 -9.25 28.53
CA ASP A 4 -0.06 -8.91 27.15
C ASP A 4 -1.23 -9.26 26.30
N ARG A 5 -1.94 -10.31 26.68
CA ARG A 5 -3.01 -10.76 25.88
C ARG A 5 -4.12 -9.76 25.73
N PRO A 6 -4.62 -9.16 26.79
CA PRO A 6 -5.63 -8.14 26.64
C PRO A 6 -5.15 -6.96 25.83
N SER A 7 -3.90 -6.57 26.01
CA SER A 7 -3.33 -5.50 25.22
C SER A 7 -3.29 -5.82 23.76
N PHE A 8 -2.87 -7.03 23.45
CA PHE A 8 -2.79 -7.48 22.09
C PHE A 8 -4.15 -7.41 21.43
N PHE A 9 -5.16 -7.88 22.13
CA PHE A 9 -6.50 -7.87 21.58
C PHE A 9 -6.98 -6.45 21.31
N LEU A 10 -6.73 -5.55 22.22
CA LEU A 10 -7.12 -4.16 22.04
C LEU A 10 -6.36 -3.52 20.88
N LEU A 11 -5.09 -3.84 20.74
CA LEU A 11 -4.32 -3.31 19.65
C LEU A 11 -4.86 -3.76 18.32
N SER A 12 -5.27 -5.01 18.23
CA SER A 12 -5.84 -5.51 17.00
C SER A 12 -7.09 -4.74 16.63
N LEU A 13 -7.93 -4.46 17.61
CA LEU A 13 -9.15 -3.74 17.34
C LEU A 13 -8.88 -2.29 16.98
N SER A 14 -7.93 -1.67 17.63
CA SER A 14 -7.69 -0.25 17.38
C SER A 14 -6.75 -0.03 16.21
N GLY A 15 -5.88 -0.99 15.92
CA GLY A 15 -4.90 -0.84 14.87
C GLY A 15 -5.35 -1.28 13.50
N GLY A 16 -6.54 -1.86 13.39
CA GLY A 16 -7.05 -2.24 12.09
C GLY A 16 -6.51 -3.53 11.54
N GLY A 17 -5.71 -4.29 12.29
CA GLY A 17 -5.17 -5.56 11.84
C GLY A 17 -5.03 -6.57 12.94
N LEU A 18 -4.95 -7.84 12.57
CA LEU A 18 -4.77 -8.90 13.54
C LEU A 18 -3.32 -9.01 14.00
N LEU A 19 -2.37 -8.73 13.11
CA LEU A 19 -0.97 -8.88 13.45
C LEU A 19 -0.50 -7.67 14.24
N SER A 20 0.31 -7.92 15.25
CA SER A 20 0.96 -6.83 15.96
C SER A 20 2.00 -6.16 15.06
N GLN A 21 2.42 -4.96 15.43
CA GLN A 21 3.44 -4.29 14.66
C GLN A 21 4.75 -5.09 14.58
N PRO A 22 5.24 -5.69 15.68
CA PRO A 22 6.43 -6.53 15.57
C PRO A 22 6.27 -7.72 14.63
N GLN A 23 5.08 -8.34 14.62
CA GLN A 23 4.83 -9.45 13.70
C GLN A 23 4.83 -8.99 12.26
N GLN A 24 4.24 -7.84 12.00
CA GLN A 24 4.28 -7.26 10.65
C GLN A 24 5.70 -6.93 10.25
N ALA A 25 6.49 -6.39 11.18
CA ALA A 25 7.88 -6.07 10.90
C ALA A 25 8.66 -7.32 10.51
N GLU A 26 8.39 -8.44 11.17
CA GLU A 26 9.06 -9.69 10.81
C GLU A 26 8.71 -10.12 9.40
N GLN A 27 7.45 -9.98 9.02
CA GLN A 27 7.05 -10.31 7.66
C GLN A 27 7.73 -9.40 6.64
N ILE A 28 7.83 -8.12 6.98
CA ILE A 28 8.50 -7.15 6.11
C ILE A 28 9.98 -7.53 5.96
N LEU A 29 10.63 -7.85 7.07
CA LEU A 29 12.05 -8.21 7.04
C LEU A 29 12.30 -9.46 6.22
N SER A 30 11.35 -10.39 6.20
CA SER A 30 11.51 -11.60 5.41
C SER A 30 11.63 -11.31 3.93
N CYS A 31 11.12 -10.16 3.48
CA CYS A 31 11.23 -9.78 2.08
C CYS A 31 12.65 -9.40 1.69
N ASN A 32 13.52 -9.09 2.68
CA ASN A 32 14.90 -8.72 2.37
C ASN A 32 15.63 -9.81 1.59
N ALA A 33 15.23 -11.05 1.79
CA ALA A 33 15.87 -12.15 1.05
C ALA A 33 15.69 -11.98 -0.46
N GLN A 34 14.55 -11.45 -0.87
CA GLN A 34 14.27 -11.22 -2.29
C GLN A 34 14.78 -9.88 -2.77
N THR A 35 14.62 -8.85 -1.97
CA THR A 35 14.97 -7.51 -2.40
C THR A 35 16.48 -7.28 -2.40
N ALA A 36 17.23 -8.11 -1.69
CA ALA A 36 18.68 -7.99 -1.69
C ALA A 36 19.28 -8.11 -3.09
N ALA A 37 18.61 -8.86 -3.98
CA ALA A 37 19.07 -9.00 -5.35
C ALA A 37 19.08 -7.65 -6.07
N TYR A 38 18.31 -6.70 -5.59
CA TYR A 38 18.22 -5.36 -6.18
C TYR A 38 18.97 -4.33 -5.34
N GLY A 39 19.73 -4.79 -4.34
CA GLY A 39 20.47 -3.88 -3.48
C GLY A 39 19.62 -3.19 -2.43
N LEU A 40 18.45 -3.73 -2.13
CA LEU A 40 17.52 -3.10 -1.20
C LEU A 40 17.30 -3.96 0.02
N SER A 41 17.27 -3.33 1.18
CA SER A 41 16.94 -4.02 2.41
C SER A 41 16.44 -3.01 3.43
N LEU A 42 15.70 -3.52 4.41
CA LEU A 42 15.21 -2.70 5.51
C LEU A 42 15.84 -3.19 6.81
N THR A 43 16.18 -2.25 7.67
CA THR A 43 16.60 -2.60 9.02
C THR A 43 15.38 -2.95 9.85
N PRO A 44 15.56 -3.61 10.99
CA PRO A 44 14.42 -3.87 11.88
C PRO A 44 13.68 -2.60 12.29
N ALA A 45 14.41 -1.51 12.53
CA ALA A 45 13.77 -0.25 12.89
C ALA A 45 12.94 0.30 11.73
N GLN A 46 13.44 0.19 10.51
CA GLN A 46 12.72 0.66 9.34
C GLN A 46 11.48 -0.20 9.08
N ALA A 47 11.60 -1.51 9.27
CA ALA A 47 10.46 -2.40 9.10
C ALA A 47 9.37 -2.09 10.11
N LEU A 48 9.75 -1.81 11.35
CA LEU A 48 8.79 -1.45 12.38
C LEU A 48 8.12 -0.12 12.06
N ALA A 49 8.90 0.85 11.58
CA ALA A 49 8.36 2.14 11.19
C ALA A 49 7.36 2.00 10.04
N LEU A 50 7.64 1.11 9.10
CA LEU A 50 6.73 0.88 7.98
C LEU A 50 5.42 0.25 8.46
N ALA A 51 5.51 -0.74 9.36
CA ALA A 51 4.31 -1.33 9.94
C ALA A 51 3.48 -0.30 10.68
N LYS A 52 4.15 0.58 11.40
CA LYS A 52 3.46 1.64 12.14
C LYS A 52 2.81 2.63 11.19
N ALA A 53 3.51 2.99 10.11
CA ALA A 53 2.95 3.91 9.11
C ALA A 53 1.69 3.34 8.48
N ARG A 54 1.67 2.03 8.23
CA ARG A 54 0.47 1.40 7.70
C ARG A 54 -0.69 1.52 8.67
N GLU A 55 -0.45 1.22 9.95
CA GLU A 55 -1.54 1.30 10.92
C GLU A 55 -2.06 2.71 11.09
N GLU A 56 -1.17 3.68 11.09
CA GLU A 56 -1.60 5.07 11.19
C GLU A 56 -2.42 5.46 9.97
N THR A 57 -2.03 4.98 8.80
CA THR A 57 -2.78 5.28 7.59
C THR A 57 -4.17 4.63 7.62
N LEU A 58 -4.25 3.40 8.11
CA LEU A 58 -5.55 2.74 8.23
C LEU A 58 -6.50 3.54 9.13
N VAL A 59 -5.98 3.99 10.27
CA VAL A 59 -6.79 4.80 11.17
C VAL A 59 -7.23 6.09 10.50
N LYS A 60 -6.29 6.76 9.85
CA LYS A 60 -6.57 8.02 9.20
C LYS A 60 -7.60 7.91 8.08
N THR A 61 -7.57 6.81 7.35
CA THR A 61 -8.48 6.61 6.22
C THR A 61 -9.75 5.87 6.62
N GLY A 62 -9.91 5.52 7.89
CA GLY A 62 -11.10 4.85 8.38
C GLY A 62 -11.22 3.41 7.93
N ARG A 63 -10.11 2.75 7.69
CA ARG A 63 -10.11 1.39 7.17
C ARG A 63 -9.67 0.40 8.24
N VAL A 64 -10.18 -0.82 8.11
CA VAL A 64 -9.78 -1.93 8.95
C VAL A 64 -9.36 -3.08 8.04
N GLU A 65 -8.14 -3.58 8.24
CA GLU A 65 -7.65 -4.73 7.50
C GLU A 65 -7.06 -5.72 8.49
N LEU A 66 -7.35 -6.97 8.29
CA LEU A 66 -7.09 -7.99 9.31
C LEU A 66 -5.71 -8.63 9.19
N ASP A 67 -4.96 -8.32 8.13
CA ASP A 67 -3.61 -8.84 8.02
C ASP A 67 -2.70 -7.79 7.43
N GLY A 68 -1.42 -8.10 7.33
CA GLY A 68 -0.43 -7.16 6.83
C GLY A 68 0.05 -7.46 5.43
N GLY A 69 -0.67 -8.29 4.69
CA GLY A 69 -0.19 -8.80 3.42
C GLY A 69 0.12 -7.77 2.36
N ILE A 70 -0.55 -6.62 2.41
CA ILE A 70 -0.31 -5.57 1.43
C ILE A 70 1.14 -5.06 1.49
N LEU A 71 1.73 -5.00 2.68
CA LEU A 71 3.11 -4.52 2.78
C LEU A 71 4.08 -5.41 2.01
N SER A 72 3.97 -6.72 2.19
CA SER A 72 4.83 -7.64 1.45
C SER A 72 4.57 -7.55 -0.05
N SER A 73 3.31 -7.41 -0.44
CA SER A 73 2.97 -7.29 -1.85
C SER A 73 3.54 -6.04 -2.48
N LEU A 74 3.46 -4.92 -1.76
CA LEU A 74 4.04 -3.67 -2.23
C LEU A 74 5.55 -3.78 -2.39
N ILE A 75 6.21 -4.34 -1.38
CA ILE A 75 7.65 -4.49 -1.40
C ILE A 75 8.08 -5.32 -2.61
N ARG A 76 7.42 -6.46 -2.81
CA ARG A 76 7.80 -7.34 -3.92
C ARG A 76 7.51 -6.72 -5.28
N ALA A 77 6.43 -5.95 -5.36
CA ALA A 77 6.07 -5.33 -6.64
C ALA A 77 7.03 -4.20 -7.02
N PHE A 78 7.52 -3.45 -6.03
CA PHE A 78 8.33 -2.28 -6.31
C PHE A 78 9.83 -2.50 -6.25
N CYS A 79 10.29 -3.66 -5.77
CA CYS A 79 11.71 -3.84 -5.51
C CYS A 79 12.58 -3.79 -6.76
N ASP A 80 12.01 -4.02 -7.93
CA ASP A 80 12.79 -3.97 -9.17
C ASP A 80 12.67 -2.63 -9.89
N SER A 81 12.11 -1.63 -9.23
CA SER A 81 11.99 -0.31 -9.84
C SER A 81 13.36 0.33 -9.99
N PRO A 82 13.66 0.90 -11.16
CA PRO A 82 14.94 1.58 -11.35
C PRO A 82 15.07 2.86 -10.53
N TYR A 83 13.97 3.33 -9.93
CA TYR A 83 13.97 4.57 -9.17
C TYR A 83 14.15 4.37 -7.69
N LEU A 84 14.17 3.11 -7.21
CA LEU A 84 14.42 2.83 -5.81
C LEU A 84 15.89 2.60 -5.56
N THR A 85 16.41 3.28 -4.54
CA THR A 85 17.78 3.08 -4.09
C THR A 85 17.73 2.78 -2.61
N GLN A 86 18.82 2.22 -2.09
CA GLN A 86 18.87 1.93 -0.66
C GLN A 86 18.62 3.18 0.17
N ASP A 87 19.07 4.35 -0.32
CA ASP A 87 18.90 5.59 0.43
C ASP A 87 17.46 6.04 0.53
N ASN A 88 16.65 5.81 -0.51
CA ASN A 88 15.26 6.28 -0.49
C ASN A 88 14.26 5.17 -0.24
N TYR A 89 14.72 3.95 -0.06
CA TYR A 89 13.84 2.78 -0.06
C TYR A 89 12.78 2.85 1.05
N ALA A 90 13.20 3.03 2.29
CA ALA A 90 12.28 3.03 3.42
C ALA A 90 11.25 4.15 3.31
N ASP A 91 11.73 5.36 3.01
CA ASP A 91 10.84 6.51 2.91
C ASP A 91 9.84 6.35 1.77
N THR A 92 10.31 5.83 0.64
CA THR A 92 9.43 5.62 -0.50
C THR A 92 8.34 4.61 -0.18
N LEU A 93 8.69 3.54 0.51
CA LEU A 93 7.69 2.53 0.89
C LEU A 93 6.61 3.13 1.78
N GLU A 94 6.99 3.98 2.73
CA GLU A 94 6.00 4.61 3.59
C GLU A 94 5.04 5.49 2.80
N GLU A 95 5.57 6.23 1.83
CA GLU A 95 4.73 7.05 0.97
C GLU A 95 3.82 6.20 0.11
N LEU A 96 4.34 5.09 -0.41
CA LEU A 96 3.54 4.20 -1.25
C LEU A 96 2.38 3.59 -0.47
N VAL A 97 2.60 3.26 0.80
CA VAL A 97 1.51 2.75 1.63
C VAL A 97 0.42 3.80 1.78
N THR A 98 0.82 5.03 2.04
CA THR A 98 -0.14 6.13 2.17
C THR A 98 -0.93 6.32 0.89
N LEU A 99 -0.24 6.31 -0.25
CA LEU A 99 -0.92 6.47 -1.53
C LEU A 99 -1.83 5.31 -1.86
N PHE A 100 -1.40 4.10 -1.51
CA PHE A 100 -2.21 2.92 -1.78
C PHE A 100 -3.59 3.06 -1.12
N TYR A 101 -3.62 3.40 0.16
CA TYR A 101 -4.91 3.50 0.84
C TYR A 101 -5.70 4.73 0.41
N ALA A 102 -5.02 5.81 0.05
CA ALA A 102 -5.72 6.96 -0.51
C ALA A 102 -6.41 6.57 -1.82
N PHE A 103 -5.72 5.83 -2.67
CA PHE A 103 -6.30 5.40 -3.95
C PHE A 103 -7.43 4.40 -3.73
N LYS A 104 -7.30 3.51 -2.74
CA LYS A 104 -8.38 2.58 -2.44
C LYS A 104 -9.64 3.33 -2.07
N ASN A 105 -9.50 4.35 -1.24
CA ASN A 105 -10.67 5.14 -0.84
C ASN A 105 -11.22 5.96 -1.99
N GLU A 106 -10.33 6.58 -2.77
CA GLU A 106 -10.80 7.43 -3.88
C GLU A 106 -11.46 6.63 -4.98
N THR A 107 -11.05 5.40 -5.18
CA THR A 107 -11.68 4.54 -6.17
C THR A 107 -12.80 3.71 -5.58
N GLU A 108 -13.12 3.93 -4.31
CA GLU A 108 -14.21 3.23 -3.62
C GLU A 108 -14.03 1.72 -3.66
N ASP A 109 -12.79 1.29 -3.53
CA ASP A 109 -12.43 -0.13 -3.51
C ASP A 109 -12.83 -0.88 -4.79
N ARG A 110 -12.97 -0.17 -5.90
CA ARG A 110 -13.33 -0.81 -7.15
C ARG A 110 -12.20 -1.59 -7.80
N LEU A 111 -10.98 -1.35 -7.34
CA LEU A 111 -9.83 -2.14 -7.79
C LEU A 111 -9.36 -3.03 -6.65
N GLY A 112 -9.07 -4.29 -6.97
CA GLY A 112 -8.46 -5.18 -5.99
C GLY A 112 -7.05 -4.72 -5.66
N ASP A 113 -6.52 -5.24 -4.57
CA ASP A 113 -5.21 -4.82 -4.09
C ASP A 113 -4.11 -5.06 -5.12
N ALA A 114 -4.09 -6.26 -5.70
CA ALA A 114 -3.06 -6.60 -6.67
C ALA A 114 -3.12 -5.72 -7.91
N ALA A 115 -4.34 -5.45 -8.39
CA ALA A 115 -4.51 -4.62 -9.58
C ALA A 115 -4.08 -3.20 -9.29
N LEU A 116 -4.42 -2.68 -8.13
CA LEU A 116 -4.04 -1.32 -7.77
C LEU A 116 -2.52 -1.20 -7.63
N ILE A 117 -1.89 -2.16 -6.97
CA ILE A 117 -0.44 -2.13 -6.83
C ILE A 117 0.24 -2.18 -8.19
N ALA A 118 -0.27 -3.02 -9.09
CA ALA A 118 0.29 -3.12 -10.43
C ALA A 118 0.16 -1.81 -11.19
N ASP A 119 -0.99 -1.16 -11.08
CA ASP A 119 -1.21 0.13 -11.73
C ASP A 119 -0.30 1.21 -11.16
N MET A 120 -0.14 1.21 -9.84
CA MET A 120 0.75 2.17 -9.20
C MET A 120 2.19 1.97 -9.66
N LYS A 121 2.61 0.72 -9.74
CA LYS A 121 3.98 0.41 -10.18
C LYS A 121 4.21 0.85 -11.62
N GLU A 122 3.26 0.58 -12.48
CA GLU A 122 3.37 0.96 -13.88
C GLU A 122 3.47 2.47 -14.01
N ALA A 123 2.65 3.20 -13.28
CA ALA A 123 2.67 4.66 -13.34
C ALA A 123 3.98 5.20 -12.75
N PHE A 124 4.41 4.63 -11.64
CA PHE A 124 5.62 5.06 -10.96
C PHE A 124 6.84 4.91 -11.86
N ASP A 125 6.97 3.76 -12.50
CA ASP A 125 8.13 3.49 -13.35
C ASP A 125 8.03 4.17 -14.72
N GLY A 126 6.84 4.49 -15.15
CA GLY A 126 6.62 5.07 -16.47
C GLY A 126 6.41 6.59 -16.42
N PRO A 127 5.15 7.04 -16.57
CA PRO A 127 4.92 8.50 -16.69
C PRO A 127 5.40 9.32 -15.51
N CYS A 128 5.41 8.74 -14.31
CA CYS A 128 5.83 9.49 -13.13
C CYS A 128 7.34 9.55 -12.96
N GLY A 129 8.07 8.66 -13.62
CA GLY A 129 9.53 8.69 -13.57
C GLY A 129 10.08 8.59 -12.16
N GLY A 130 9.41 7.82 -11.28
CA GLY A 130 9.85 7.65 -9.92
C GLY A 130 9.45 8.77 -8.98
N SER A 131 8.64 9.71 -9.44
CA SER A 131 8.19 10.83 -8.61
C SER A 131 6.92 10.46 -7.87
N LEU A 132 7.00 10.46 -6.54
CA LEU A 132 5.83 10.19 -5.70
C LEU A 132 4.81 11.31 -5.80
N GLU A 133 5.28 12.53 -6.01
CA GLU A 133 4.38 13.66 -6.17
C GLU A 133 3.54 13.52 -7.43
N LEU A 134 4.18 13.12 -8.52
CA LEU A 134 3.45 12.89 -9.76
C LEU A 134 2.52 11.70 -9.61
N LEU A 135 2.94 10.66 -8.90
CA LEU A 135 2.09 9.51 -8.67
C LEU A 135 0.83 9.90 -7.90
N ALA A 136 0.99 10.73 -6.88
CA ALA A 136 -0.14 11.17 -6.09
C ALA A 136 -1.16 11.93 -6.94
N GLY A 137 -0.69 12.79 -7.84
CA GLY A 137 -1.58 13.58 -8.67
C GLY A 137 -2.08 12.84 -9.88
N ARG A 138 -1.16 12.41 -10.73
CA ARG A 138 -1.54 11.83 -12.03
C ARG A 138 -1.99 10.40 -11.93
N GLY A 139 -1.45 9.67 -10.95
CA GLY A 139 -1.83 8.27 -10.79
C GLY A 139 -3.31 8.15 -10.53
N LEU A 140 -3.83 8.98 -9.63
CA LEU A 140 -5.24 8.94 -9.30
C LEU A 140 -6.11 9.29 -10.52
N GLU A 141 -5.70 10.31 -11.26
CA GLU A 141 -6.45 10.69 -12.46
C GLU A 141 -6.50 9.55 -13.46
N THR A 142 -5.38 8.87 -13.64
CA THR A 142 -5.32 7.74 -14.56
C THR A 142 -6.23 6.61 -14.10
N LEU A 143 -6.20 6.32 -12.81
CA LEU A 143 -7.06 5.26 -12.27
C LEU A 143 -8.52 5.59 -12.42
N GLN A 144 -8.88 6.84 -12.17
CA GLN A 144 -10.28 7.24 -12.28
C GLN A 144 -10.75 7.20 -13.73
N ALA A 145 -9.90 7.61 -14.66
CA ALA A 145 -10.24 7.54 -16.06
C ALA A 145 -10.45 6.10 -16.51
N ARG A 146 -9.60 5.21 -16.00
CA ARG A 146 -9.67 3.81 -16.32
C ARG A 146 -10.93 3.15 -15.82
N LEU A 147 -11.39 3.57 -14.62
CA LEU A 147 -12.61 3.02 -14.04
C LEU A 147 -13.88 3.63 -14.60
N GLY A 148 -13.76 4.73 -15.34
CA GLY A 148 -14.91 5.43 -15.87
C GLY A 148 -15.54 6.33 -14.83
N PRO A 149 -16.70 6.91 -15.14
CA PRO A 149 -17.36 7.81 -14.23
C PRO A 149 -17.59 7.14 -12.89
N SER A 150 -17.24 7.84 -11.85
CA SER A 150 -17.32 7.22 -10.58
C SER A 150 -18.74 7.08 -10.13
N GLY A 151 -18.92 6.09 -9.50
CA GLY A 151 -20.11 5.84 -8.85
C GLY A 151 -21.27 5.90 -9.67
N LEU A 152 -21.15 6.43 -10.52
CA LEU A 152 -22.14 6.56 -11.10
C LEU A 152 -22.40 5.63 -11.83
N GLY A 153 -22.20 5.35 -11.95
CA GLY A 153 -22.39 4.66 -12.50
C GLY A 153 -22.38 3.75 -12.99
N TRP A 154 -22.14 3.77 -13.04
CA TRP A 154 -22.12 2.99 -13.35
C TRP A 154 -22.73 2.33 -13.85
N ASP A 155 -22.89 2.54 -13.72
CA ASP A 155 -23.42 2.07 -14.16
C ASP A 155 -24.03 1.98 -14.89
N TRP A 156 -24.37 2.16 -15.41
CA TRP A 156 -24.91 2.33 -16.11
C TRP A 156 -24.97 2.29 -17.07
N GLU A 157 -24.74 2.48 -17.21
CA GLU A 157 -24.78 2.54 -17.98
C GLU A 157 -24.40 2.15 -18.56
N GLU A 158 -24.26 2.08 -18.53
CA GLU A 158 -24.08 1.68 -18.91
C GLU A 158 -23.98 1.27 -19.32
N ALA A 159 -24.28 1.29 -19.34
CA ALA A 159 -24.38 0.96 -19.70
C ALA A 159 -24.44 0.98 -20.37
N ARG A 160 -24.68 1.17 -20.75
CA ARG A 160 -24.86 1.32 -21.38
C ARG A 160 -24.68 1.34 -22.24
N THR A 161 -24.60 1.25 -22.49
CA THR A 161 -24.53 1.29 -23.18
C THR A 161 -24.33 1.35 -23.73
N ASP A 162 -24.21 1.14 -24.03
CA ASP A 162 -24.12 1.16 -24.40
C ASP A 162 -24.05 1.20 -24.59
N ASP A 163 -24.12 1.07 -24.80
CA ASP A 163 -24.16 1.08 -24.78
C ASP A 163 -24.25 1.20 -24.84
#